data_d20972af61d2d1f1e2c8c241a3d7358e
#
_entry.id   d20972af61d2d1f1e2c8c241a3d7358e
#
_cell.length_a   1.000
_cell.length_b   1.000
_cell.length_c   1.000
_cell.angle_alpha   90.00
_cell.angle_beta   90.00
_cell.angle_gamma   90.00
#
_symmetry.space_group_name_H-M   'P 1'
#
loop_
_entity.id
_entity.type
_entity.pdbx_description
1 polymer ?
#
loop_
_entity_poly.entity_id
_entity_poly.type
_entity_poly.pdbx_seq_one_letter_code
_entity_poly.pdbx_strand_id
1 'polypeptide(L)'
;MEIEGRAGTPASCTTPVAEGMVVHTQNAKLAKLRRGVMELYISDHPLDCLTCGANGDCELQDMAGAVGLRDVRYGNEIETHLGQAKDNSNPYFQFDPSKCIVCSRCVRACEEIQGTFALTIAGSGFNSKVCLLYTS
;
A
#
# COMPACT_ATOMS: atom_id res chain seq x y z
N MET A 1 13.13 3.18 9.24
CA MET A 1 14.59 3.33 9.43
C MET A 1 14.91 3.57 10.91
N GLU A 2 16.14 3.35 11.32
CA GLU A 2 16.64 3.83 12.62
C GLU A 2 17.61 4.98 12.41
N ILE A 3 17.59 5.94 13.32
CA ILE A 3 18.48 7.11 13.29
C ILE A 3 19.24 7.11 14.60
N GLU A 4 20.56 7.21 14.55
CA GLU A 4 21.39 7.27 15.75
C GLU A 4 20.99 8.47 16.63
N GLY A 5 20.89 8.23 17.94
CA GLY A 5 20.47 9.23 18.90
C GLY A 5 18.96 9.53 18.91
N ARG A 6 18.16 8.91 18.04
CA ARG A 6 16.70 9.12 18.00
C ARG A 6 15.94 7.86 18.39
N ALA A 7 15.01 7.96 19.31
CA ALA A 7 14.15 6.84 19.70
C ALA A 7 13.14 6.49 18.60
N GLY A 8 12.77 5.21 18.51
CA GLY A 8 11.76 4.72 17.59
C GLY A 8 12.29 4.36 16.20
N THR A 9 11.36 4.17 15.27
CA THR A 9 11.63 3.77 13.88
C THR A 9 10.83 4.66 12.93
N PRO A 10 11.23 5.92 12.75
CA PRO A 10 10.51 6.84 11.90
C PRO A 10 10.46 6.37 10.44
N ALA A 11 9.39 6.75 9.74
CA ALA A 11 9.25 6.49 8.31
C ALA A 11 10.23 7.36 7.53
N SER A 12 10.91 6.77 6.54
CA SER A 12 11.90 7.51 5.73
C SER A 12 11.29 8.56 4.82
N CYS A 13 10.07 8.31 4.35
CA CYS A 13 9.35 9.22 3.44
C CYS A 13 8.86 10.53 4.09
N THR A 14 8.79 10.57 5.42
CA THR A 14 8.28 11.75 6.16
C THR A 14 9.32 12.38 7.09
N THR A 15 10.55 11.88 7.08
CA THR A 15 11.61 12.37 7.96
C THR A 15 12.56 13.26 7.17
N PRO A 16 12.64 14.57 7.48
CA PRO A 16 13.62 15.46 6.87
C PRO A 16 15.05 15.01 7.16
N VAL A 17 15.92 15.20 6.22
CA VAL A 17 17.35 14.97 6.40
C VAL A 17 17.98 16.12 7.20
N ALA A 18 19.01 15.80 7.98
CA ALA A 18 19.79 16.78 8.72
C ALA A 18 21.29 16.44 8.59
N GLU A 19 22.13 17.47 8.73
CA GLU A 19 23.58 17.28 8.69
C GLU A 19 24.06 16.37 9.83
N GLY A 20 24.97 15.47 9.53
CA GLY A 20 25.50 14.50 10.50
C GLY A 20 24.54 13.36 10.87
N MET A 21 23.39 13.25 10.23
CA MET A 21 22.45 12.16 10.48
C MET A 21 23.01 10.82 10.04
N VAL A 22 23.09 9.87 10.96
CA VAL A 22 23.47 8.48 10.68
C VAL A 22 22.21 7.63 10.65
N VAL A 23 21.95 6.99 9.52
CA VAL A 23 20.72 6.24 9.26
C VAL A 23 21.02 4.77 8.99
N HIS A 24 20.38 3.89 9.73
CA HIS A 24 20.39 2.46 9.49
C HIS A 24 19.09 2.02 8.84
N THR A 25 19.20 1.40 7.68
CA THR A 25 18.04 0.94 6.91
C THR A 25 17.81 -0.56 7.02
N GLN A 26 18.79 -1.32 7.54
CA GLN A 26 18.71 -2.77 7.65
C GLN A 26 19.24 -3.24 9.01
N ASN A 27 18.39 -3.93 9.74
CA ASN A 27 18.71 -4.73 10.91
C ASN A 27 17.54 -5.67 11.23
N ALA A 28 17.70 -6.58 12.18
CA ALA A 28 16.70 -7.58 12.54
C ALA A 28 15.36 -6.96 13.00
N LYS A 29 15.40 -5.85 13.72
CA LYS A 29 14.21 -5.13 14.19
C LYS A 29 13.44 -4.52 13.02
N LEU A 30 14.13 -3.84 12.10
CA LEU A 30 13.51 -3.26 10.91
C LEU A 30 12.96 -4.32 9.96
N ALA A 31 13.66 -5.45 9.79
CA ALA A 31 13.19 -6.58 9.01
C ALA A 31 11.86 -7.13 9.58
N LYS A 32 11.78 -7.32 10.91
CA LYS A 32 10.55 -7.75 11.59
C LYS A 32 9.41 -6.74 11.39
N LEU A 33 9.68 -5.45 11.52
CA LEU A 33 8.67 -4.40 11.34
C LEU A 33 8.15 -4.35 9.90
N ARG A 34 9.04 -4.38 8.90
CA ARG A 34 8.65 -4.39 7.47
C ARG A 34 7.80 -5.60 7.14
N ARG A 35 8.18 -6.77 7.64
CA ARG A 35 7.39 -8.00 7.47
C ARG A 35 6.00 -7.84 8.08
N GLY A 36 5.90 -7.31 9.30
CA GLY A 36 4.61 -7.06 9.96
C GLY A 36 3.73 -6.06 9.22
N VAL A 37 4.30 -4.96 8.70
CA VAL A 37 3.57 -3.99 7.88
C VAL A 37 3.08 -4.63 6.59
N MET A 38 3.94 -5.40 5.91
CA MET A 38 3.55 -6.11 4.68
C MET A 38 2.46 -7.14 4.95
N GLU A 39 2.54 -7.87 6.07
CA GLU A 39 1.51 -8.82 6.48
C GLU A 39 0.16 -8.14 6.68
N LEU A 40 0.11 -6.93 7.26
CA LEU A 40 -1.13 -6.16 7.41
C LEU A 40 -1.71 -5.74 6.05
N TYR A 41 -0.87 -5.33 5.08
CA TYR A 41 -1.36 -5.04 3.72
C TYR A 41 -1.94 -6.28 3.04
N ILE A 42 -1.27 -7.42 3.16
CA ILE A 42 -1.69 -8.65 2.52
C ILE A 42 -2.94 -9.23 3.20
N SER A 43 -3.14 -9.00 4.50
CA SER A 43 -4.28 -9.54 5.25
C SER A 43 -5.65 -9.05 4.75
N ASP A 44 -5.68 -7.92 4.06
CA ASP A 44 -6.91 -7.34 3.48
C ASP A 44 -6.85 -7.28 1.93
N HIS A 45 -6.00 -8.09 1.34
CA HIS A 45 -5.86 -8.20 -0.10
C HIS A 45 -6.20 -9.62 -0.56
N PRO A 46 -7.00 -9.79 -1.63
CA PRO A 46 -7.30 -11.12 -2.16
C PRO A 46 -6.03 -11.90 -2.53
N LEU A 47 -5.92 -13.12 -2.03
CA LEU A 47 -4.76 -13.99 -2.28
C LEU A 47 -4.95 -14.85 -3.54
N ASP A 48 -5.50 -14.28 -4.58
CA ASP A 48 -5.81 -14.91 -5.85
C ASP A 48 -4.75 -14.66 -6.94
N CYS A 49 -3.50 -14.51 -6.55
CA CYS A 49 -2.39 -14.14 -7.45
C CYS A 49 -2.35 -14.94 -8.73
N LEU A 50 -2.64 -16.24 -8.69
CA LEU A 50 -2.59 -17.11 -9.86
C LEU A 50 -3.62 -16.77 -10.94
N THR A 51 -4.72 -16.12 -10.56
CA THR A 51 -5.80 -15.69 -11.47
C THR A 51 -5.82 -14.19 -11.68
N CYS A 52 -4.95 -13.46 -10.99
CA CYS A 52 -4.83 -12.02 -11.09
C CYS A 52 -4.09 -11.61 -12.38
N GLY A 53 -4.62 -10.62 -13.10
CA GLY A 53 -4.00 -10.09 -14.31
C GLY A 53 -2.64 -9.40 -14.10
N ALA A 54 -2.30 -9.04 -12.87
CA ALA A 54 -1.00 -8.46 -12.50
C ALA A 54 0.03 -9.50 -12.02
N ASN A 55 -0.30 -10.80 -12.07
CA ASN A 55 0.63 -11.84 -11.62
C ASN A 55 1.94 -11.81 -12.41
N GLY A 56 3.08 -11.73 -11.71
CA GLY A 56 4.40 -11.62 -12.31
C GLY A 56 4.83 -10.19 -12.69
N ASP A 57 3.92 -9.21 -12.59
CA ASP A 57 4.20 -7.78 -12.74
C ASP A 57 3.46 -7.00 -11.63
N CYS A 58 3.73 -7.37 -10.37
CA CYS A 58 3.06 -6.83 -9.20
C CYS A 58 4.05 -6.49 -8.10
N GLU A 59 4.26 -5.20 -7.87
CA GLU A 59 5.20 -4.72 -6.86
C GLU A 59 4.81 -5.14 -5.42
N LEU A 60 3.51 -5.31 -5.12
CA LEU A 60 3.07 -5.82 -3.83
C LEU A 60 3.56 -7.27 -3.63
N GLN A 61 3.47 -8.10 -4.66
CA GLN A 61 3.96 -9.48 -4.66
C GLN A 61 5.49 -9.53 -4.49
N ASP A 62 6.21 -8.67 -5.20
CA ASP A 62 7.66 -8.57 -5.11
C ASP A 62 8.12 -8.12 -3.71
N MET A 63 7.43 -7.12 -3.15
CA MET A 63 7.72 -6.64 -1.80
C MET A 63 7.43 -7.68 -0.72
N ALA A 64 6.35 -8.44 -0.85
CA ALA A 64 6.07 -9.57 0.05
C ALA A 64 7.19 -10.61 -0.01
N GLY A 65 7.67 -10.93 -1.19
CA GLY A 65 8.83 -11.80 -1.42
C GLY A 65 10.11 -11.25 -0.79
N ALA A 66 10.40 -9.97 -1.00
CA ALA A 66 11.61 -9.30 -0.49
C ALA A 66 11.69 -9.26 1.05
N VAL A 67 10.55 -9.12 1.74
CA VAL A 67 10.51 -9.17 3.21
C VAL A 67 10.37 -10.60 3.77
N GLY A 68 10.36 -11.61 2.90
CA GLY A 68 10.23 -13.01 3.28
C GLY A 68 8.88 -13.40 3.87
N LEU A 69 7.81 -12.69 3.49
CA LEU A 69 6.45 -13.04 3.89
C LEU A 69 5.98 -14.25 3.08
N ARG A 70 5.60 -15.32 3.75
CA ARG A 70 5.11 -16.57 3.14
C ARG A 70 3.70 -16.92 3.59
N ASP A 71 3.36 -16.55 4.81
CA ASP A 71 2.08 -16.82 5.45
C ASP A 71 1.54 -15.57 6.11
N VAL A 72 0.24 -15.43 6.14
CA VAL A 72 -0.48 -14.32 6.78
C VAL A 72 -1.20 -14.86 8.01
N ARG A 73 -0.97 -14.25 9.17
CA ARG A 73 -1.61 -14.65 10.43
C ARG A 73 -3.03 -14.09 10.59
N TYR A 74 -3.34 -13.04 9.85
CA TYR A 74 -4.60 -12.31 9.92
C TYR A 74 -5.29 -12.31 8.56
N GLY A 75 -6.60 -12.16 8.56
CA GLY A 75 -7.40 -12.23 7.34
C GLY A 75 -7.63 -13.66 6.92
N ASN A 76 -7.51 -13.98 5.68
CA ASN A 76 -7.80 -15.21 4.96
C ASN A 76 -9.10 -15.16 4.16
N GLU A 77 -9.71 -14.01 4.09
CA GLU A 77 -10.87 -13.83 3.22
C GLU A 77 -10.40 -13.62 1.79
N ILE A 78 -11.16 -14.15 0.85
CA ILE A 78 -10.85 -14.07 -0.58
C ILE A 78 -11.07 -12.66 -1.12
N GLU A 79 -11.76 -11.82 -0.35
CA GLU A 79 -12.17 -10.46 -0.72
C GLU A 79 -11.69 -9.44 0.33
N THR A 80 -11.56 -8.20 -0.09
CA THR A 80 -11.33 -7.10 0.86
C THR A 80 -12.58 -6.89 1.70
N HIS A 81 -12.41 -6.46 2.95
CA HIS A 81 -13.53 -6.19 3.86
C HIS A 81 -14.51 -5.11 3.36
N LEU A 82 -14.11 -4.26 2.42
CA LEU A 82 -14.96 -3.21 1.88
C LEU A 82 -16.01 -3.72 0.87
N GLY A 83 -15.84 -4.90 0.30
CA GLY A 83 -16.82 -5.55 -0.58
C GLY A 83 -17.29 -4.70 -1.77
N GLN A 84 -16.42 -3.84 -2.30
CA GLN A 84 -16.78 -2.92 -3.38
C GLN A 84 -16.80 -3.63 -4.74
N ALA A 85 -17.81 -3.34 -5.56
CA ALA A 85 -17.90 -3.87 -6.92
C ALA A 85 -16.85 -3.24 -7.84
N LYS A 86 -16.44 -4.00 -8.85
CA LYS A 86 -15.58 -3.49 -9.92
C LYS A 86 -16.27 -2.40 -10.70
N ASP A 87 -15.55 -1.33 -10.99
CA ASP A 87 -16.03 -0.25 -11.85
C ASP A 87 -15.55 -0.48 -13.29
N ASN A 88 -16.51 -0.74 -14.16
CA ASN A 88 -16.33 -0.96 -15.59
C ASN A 88 -16.92 0.21 -16.42
N SER A 89 -17.17 1.35 -15.82
CA SER A 89 -17.79 2.49 -16.49
C SER A 89 -16.90 3.12 -17.56
N ASN A 90 -15.58 2.98 -17.43
CA ASN A 90 -14.62 3.50 -18.40
C ASN A 90 -14.31 2.47 -19.49
N PRO A 91 -14.36 2.83 -20.78
CA PRO A 91 -14.09 1.91 -21.90
C PRO A 91 -12.61 1.54 -22.05
N TYR A 92 -11.69 2.26 -21.44
CA TYR A 92 -10.24 2.08 -21.62
C TYR A 92 -9.57 1.36 -20.46
N PHE A 93 -10.13 1.41 -19.27
CA PHE A 93 -9.59 0.73 -18.08
C PHE A 93 -10.70 0.30 -17.12
N GLN A 94 -10.40 -0.69 -16.33
CA GLN A 94 -11.25 -1.21 -15.28
C GLN A 94 -10.63 -0.86 -13.93
N PHE A 95 -11.43 -0.37 -13.00
CA PHE A 95 -11.00 -0.17 -11.62
C PHE A 95 -11.57 -1.27 -10.72
N ASP A 96 -10.67 -2.00 -10.09
CA ASP A 96 -11.01 -3.05 -9.13
C ASP A 96 -10.64 -2.61 -7.71
N PRO A 97 -11.61 -2.10 -6.93
CA PRO A 97 -11.35 -1.67 -5.55
C PRO A 97 -10.87 -2.81 -4.65
N SER A 98 -11.23 -4.06 -4.95
CA SER A 98 -10.80 -5.22 -4.15
C SER A 98 -9.29 -5.44 -4.18
N LYS A 99 -8.61 -4.92 -5.21
CA LYS A 99 -7.15 -4.99 -5.37
C LYS A 99 -6.44 -3.73 -4.83
N CYS A 100 -7.19 -2.77 -4.33
CA CYS A 100 -6.64 -1.49 -3.88
C CYS A 100 -6.07 -1.61 -2.45
N ILE A 101 -4.79 -1.33 -2.28
CA ILE A 101 -4.11 -1.27 -0.98
C ILE A 101 -3.98 0.15 -0.43
N VAL A 102 -4.68 1.11 -1.00
CA VAL A 102 -4.65 2.54 -0.62
C VAL A 102 -3.22 3.12 -0.58
N CYS A 103 -2.37 2.75 -1.52
CA CYS A 103 -0.97 3.18 -1.57
C CYS A 103 -0.78 4.65 -2.01
N SER A 104 -1.84 5.37 -2.33
CA SER A 104 -1.87 6.77 -2.76
C SER A 104 -1.18 7.09 -4.09
N ARG A 105 -0.63 6.14 -4.81
CA ARG A 105 0.10 6.41 -6.07
C ARG A 105 -0.75 7.08 -7.13
N CYS A 106 -1.96 6.59 -7.36
CA CYS A 106 -2.90 7.18 -8.33
C CYS A 106 -3.34 8.58 -7.89
N VAL A 107 -3.58 8.78 -6.60
CA VAL A 107 -3.95 10.10 -6.03
C VAL A 107 -2.82 11.09 -6.25
N ARG A 108 -1.59 10.73 -5.89
CA ARG A 108 -0.40 11.59 -6.09
C ARG A 108 -0.10 11.84 -7.55
N ALA A 109 -0.22 10.86 -8.42
CA ALA A 109 -0.06 11.05 -9.86
C ALA A 109 -1.11 12.03 -10.41
N CYS A 110 -2.36 11.94 -9.94
CA CYS A 110 -3.43 12.85 -10.31
C CYS A 110 -3.19 14.28 -9.81
N GLU A 111 -2.67 14.43 -8.60
CA GLU A 111 -2.36 15.71 -7.97
C GLU A 111 -1.06 16.32 -8.48
N GLU A 112 0.06 15.60 -8.36
CA GLU A 112 1.41 16.13 -8.57
C GLU A 112 1.81 16.19 -10.04
N ILE A 113 1.30 15.25 -10.88
CA ILE A 113 1.69 15.15 -12.30
C ILE A 113 0.63 15.75 -13.21
N GLN A 114 -0.64 15.39 -13.04
CA GLN A 114 -1.74 15.85 -13.87
C GLN A 114 -2.35 17.18 -13.39
N GLY A 115 -2.23 17.52 -12.11
CA GLY A 115 -2.80 18.72 -11.52
C GLY A 115 -4.34 18.78 -11.54
N THR A 116 -5.01 17.64 -11.69
CA THR A 116 -6.47 17.58 -11.83
C THR A 116 -7.21 17.39 -10.53
N PHE A 117 -6.55 16.88 -9.49
CA PHE A 117 -7.12 16.62 -8.15
C PHE A 117 -8.43 15.81 -8.18
N ALA A 118 -8.60 14.96 -9.20
CA ALA A 118 -9.84 14.21 -9.39
C ALA A 118 -9.99 13.04 -8.41
N LEU A 119 -8.88 12.54 -7.88
CA LEU A 119 -8.83 11.40 -6.96
C LEU A 119 -8.46 11.86 -5.56
N THR A 120 -9.08 11.25 -4.55
CA THR A 120 -8.72 11.46 -3.15
C THR A 120 -8.87 10.17 -2.35
N ILE A 121 -8.40 10.18 -1.10
CA ILE A 121 -8.65 9.11 -0.14
C ILE A 121 -9.75 9.58 0.80
N ALA A 122 -10.84 8.83 0.85
CA ALA A 122 -11.92 9.02 1.79
C ALA A 122 -11.86 7.97 2.91
N GLY A 123 -12.47 8.29 4.06
CA GLY A 123 -12.47 7.42 5.23
C GLY A 123 -11.17 7.51 6.05
N SER A 124 -11.07 6.65 7.04
CA SER A 124 -9.89 6.56 7.92
C SER A 124 -9.64 5.13 8.35
N GLY A 125 -8.38 4.79 8.58
CA GLY A 125 -7.96 3.45 8.98
C GLY A 125 -8.41 2.39 7.96
N PHE A 126 -9.02 1.32 8.43
CA PHE A 126 -9.53 0.23 7.58
C PHE A 126 -10.64 0.66 6.60
N ASN A 127 -11.36 1.74 6.88
CA ASN A 127 -12.39 2.26 5.99
C ASN A 127 -11.84 3.20 4.90
N SER A 128 -10.52 3.35 4.80
CA SER A 128 -9.91 4.18 3.77
C SER A 128 -10.10 3.56 2.39
N LYS A 129 -10.50 4.39 1.43
CA LYS A 129 -10.69 4.01 0.03
C LYS A 129 -10.36 5.16 -0.90
N VAL A 130 -9.93 4.83 -2.11
CA VAL A 130 -9.80 5.83 -3.19
C VAL A 130 -11.19 6.14 -3.73
N CYS A 131 -11.49 7.41 -3.90
CA CYS A 131 -12.75 7.86 -4.49
C CYS A 131 -12.52 9.05 -5.44
N LEU A 132 -13.52 9.28 -6.30
CA LEU A 132 -13.59 10.44 -7.17
C LEU A 132 -14.18 11.61 -6.39
N LEU A 133 -13.55 12.79 -6.46
CA LEU A 133 -14.01 14.00 -5.75
C LEU A 133 -15.38 14.51 -6.23
N TYR A 134 -15.76 14.19 -7.48
CA TYR A 134 -16.97 14.72 -8.11
C TYR A 134 -18.16 13.76 -8.08
N THR A 135 -18.02 12.56 -7.55
CA THR A 135 -19.05 11.51 -7.61
C THR A 135 -19.34 10.85 -6.26
N SER A 136 -18.78 11.34 -5.21
CA SER A 136 -19.00 10.82 -3.85
C SER A 136 -20.02 11.64 -3.06
#